data_3b75d7c056cd5560da21c3fafba9e7c2
#
_entry.id   3b75d7c056cd5560da21c3fafba9e7c2
#
_cell.length_a   1.000
_cell.length_b   1.000
_cell.length_c   1.000
_cell.angle_alpha   90.00
_cell.angle_beta   90.00
_cell.angle_gamma   90.00
#
_symmetry.space_group_name_H-M   'P 1'
#
loop_
_entity.id
_entity.type
_entity.pdbx_description
1 polymer ?
#
loop_
_entity_poly.entity_id
_entity_poly.type
_entity_poly.pdbx_seq_one_letter_code
_entity_poly.pdbx_strand_id
1 'polypeptide(L)'
;KTRIEAIKALKNEFGSAFYGGIFPNKMSEKYPDLILSRFDTQKCNYIKRLRSSSICIATTGLHNSIGWKMAEYVAASKCIISESLQYNVAGNFIKGVNYLEYTDVETLISSVHKLLDDDDLYFNMQISNYRYYNEYLRPDSLMLNLIAKVKNLI
;
A
#
# COMPACT_ATOMS: atom_id res chain seq x y z
N LYS A 1 -5.06 14.87 8.85
CA LYS A 1 -4.96 14.61 10.29
C LYS A 1 -4.61 13.16 10.54
N THR A 2 -5.38 12.23 10.02
CA THR A 2 -5.22 10.78 10.20
C THR A 2 -3.85 10.22 9.73
N ARG A 3 -3.32 10.69 8.59
CA ARG A 3 -2.00 10.23 8.09
C ARG A 3 -0.85 10.60 9.02
N ILE A 4 -0.89 11.79 9.62
CA ILE A 4 0.14 12.24 10.58
C ILE A 4 0.10 11.37 11.84
N GLU A 5 -1.09 11.11 12.35
CA GLU A 5 -1.31 10.27 13.54
C GLU A 5 -0.83 8.83 13.28
N ALA A 6 -1.15 8.27 12.13
CA ALA A 6 -0.68 6.94 11.71
C ALA A 6 0.86 6.86 11.65
N ILE A 7 1.53 7.85 11.02
CA ILE A 7 3.00 7.87 10.92
C ILE A 7 3.64 7.97 12.32
N LYS A 8 3.09 8.81 13.20
CA LYS A 8 3.60 8.95 14.58
C LYS A 8 3.45 7.66 15.36
N ALA A 9 2.29 7.03 15.28
CA ALA A 9 2.01 5.79 15.99
C ALA A 9 2.93 4.64 15.50
N LEU A 10 3.07 4.48 14.19
CA LEU A 10 3.97 3.48 13.62
C LEU A 10 5.44 3.72 14.00
N LYS A 11 5.86 4.98 14.02
CA LYS A 11 7.22 5.34 14.44
C LYS A 11 7.46 5.05 15.92
N ASN A 12 6.47 5.30 16.76
CA ASN A 12 6.55 5.03 18.18
C ASN A 12 6.55 3.52 18.49
N GLU A 13 5.70 2.75 17.81
CA GLU A 13 5.53 1.31 18.05
C GLU A 13 6.70 0.51 17.48
N PHE A 14 7.09 0.78 16.23
CA PHE A 14 8.05 -0.06 15.51
C PHE A 14 9.46 0.55 15.39
N GLY A 15 9.66 1.78 15.88
CA GLY A 15 10.98 2.44 15.93
C GLY A 15 11.70 2.40 14.58
N SER A 16 12.91 1.83 14.58
CA SER A 16 13.76 1.72 13.39
C SER A 16 13.26 0.71 12.33
N ALA A 17 12.35 -0.20 12.69
CA ALA A 17 11.72 -1.10 11.75
C ALA A 17 10.68 -0.40 10.85
N PHE A 18 10.16 0.75 11.28
CA PHE A 18 9.26 1.57 10.48
C PHE A 18 10.04 2.58 9.64
N TYR A 19 9.74 2.60 8.34
CA TYR A 19 10.21 3.63 7.43
C TYR A 19 9.04 4.33 6.74
N GLY A 20 8.84 5.59 7.04
CA GLY A 20 7.79 6.40 6.46
C GLY A 20 7.83 7.85 6.93
N GLY A 21 7.15 8.71 6.20
CA GLY A 21 7.11 10.13 6.52
C GLY A 21 6.33 10.93 5.50
N ILE A 22 6.52 12.24 5.53
CA ILE A 22 5.81 13.22 4.71
C ILE A 22 6.78 13.81 3.68
N PHE A 23 6.26 14.03 2.48
CA PHE A 23 7.00 14.74 1.43
C PHE A 23 7.25 16.19 1.86
N PRO A 24 8.49 16.73 1.67
CA PRO A 24 8.82 18.09 2.04
C PRO A 24 8.04 19.11 1.18
N ASN A 25 7.18 19.89 1.83
CA ASN A 25 6.41 21.00 1.24
C ASN A 25 6.03 22.00 2.33
N LYS A 26 5.44 23.13 1.96
CA LYS A 26 5.01 24.20 2.89
C LYS A 26 4.10 23.70 4.02
N MET A 27 3.24 22.71 3.75
CA MET A 27 2.30 22.17 4.75
C MET A 27 2.99 21.23 5.73
N SER A 28 4.07 20.56 5.31
CA SER A 28 4.82 19.62 6.14
C SER A 28 5.74 20.30 7.14
N GLU A 29 6.05 21.58 6.97
CA GLU A 29 6.91 22.37 7.88
C GLU A 29 6.40 22.37 9.33
N LYS A 30 5.11 22.14 9.54
CA LYS A 30 4.50 21.99 10.87
C LYS A 30 4.89 20.68 11.58
N TYR A 31 5.52 19.74 10.88
CA TYR A 31 5.86 18.41 11.37
C TYR A 31 7.30 18.03 10.97
N PRO A 32 8.31 18.79 11.40
CA PRO A 32 9.70 18.65 10.94
C PRO A 32 10.24 17.23 11.16
N ASP A 33 9.89 16.60 12.28
CA ASP A 33 10.35 15.25 12.65
C ASP A 33 9.80 14.12 11.75
N LEU A 34 8.81 14.44 10.92
CA LEU A 34 8.17 13.49 10.02
C LEU A 34 8.55 13.73 8.56
N ILE A 35 9.30 14.77 8.24
CA ILE A 35 9.70 15.09 6.88
C ILE A 35 10.77 14.12 6.40
N LEU A 36 10.52 13.47 5.28
CA LEU A 36 11.55 12.68 4.60
C LEU A 36 12.56 13.59 3.90
N SER A 37 13.81 13.15 3.82
CA SER A 37 14.81 13.86 3.05
C SER A 37 14.45 13.88 1.56
N ARG A 38 14.92 14.89 0.83
CA ARG A 38 14.74 14.93 -0.64
C ARG A 38 15.39 13.73 -1.32
N PHE A 39 16.46 13.19 -0.77
CA PHE A 39 17.10 11.97 -1.25
C PHE A 39 16.16 10.77 -1.13
N ASP A 40 15.52 10.58 0.01
CA ASP A 40 14.59 9.48 0.26
C ASP A 40 13.32 9.55 -0.62
N THR A 41 12.91 10.74 -1.02
CA THR A 41 11.73 10.94 -1.88
C THR A 41 12.00 10.74 -3.36
N GLN A 42 13.25 10.56 -3.77
CA GLN A 42 13.59 10.22 -5.16
C GLN A 42 13.05 8.84 -5.54
N LYS A 43 12.55 8.71 -6.76
CA LYS A 43 11.91 7.47 -7.24
C LYS A 43 12.78 6.23 -7.09
N CYS A 44 14.07 6.33 -7.42
CA CYS A 44 14.99 5.20 -7.30
C CYS A 44 15.17 4.73 -5.85
N ASN A 45 15.28 5.66 -4.90
CA ASN A 45 15.43 5.34 -3.48
C ASN A 45 14.13 4.81 -2.89
N TYR A 46 13.00 5.39 -3.28
CA TYR A 46 11.69 4.87 -2.93
C TYR A 46 11.52 3.41 -3.39
N ILE A 47 11.86 3.08 -4.64
CA ILE A 47 11.76 1.70 -5.15
C ILE A 47 12.70 0.75 -4.40
N LYS A 48 13.92 1.18 -4.07
CA LYS A 48 14.83 0.37 -3.22
C LYS A 48 14.20 0.07 -1.86
N ARG A 49 13.63 1.08 -1.20
CA ARG A 49 12.92 0.92 0.07
C ARG A 49 11.71 0.00 -0.06
N LEU A 50 10.89 0.21 -1.08
CA LEU A 50 9.75 -0.66 -1.36
C LEU A 50 10.17 -2.13 -1.49
N ARG A 51 11.26 -2.40 -2.21
CA ARG A 51 11.77 -3.77 -2.37
C ARG A 51 12.23 -4.40 -1.06
N SER A 52 12.86 -3.63 -0.19
CA SER A 52 13.33 -4.11 1.13
C SER A 52 12.25 -4.14 2.21
N SER A 53 11.08 -3.54 1.98
CA SER A 53 9.97 -3.56 2.94
C SER A 53 9.18 -4.85 2.81
N SER A 54 8.73 -5.39 3.93
CA SER A 54 7.86 -6.58 4.00
C SER A 54 6.38 -6.18 3.93
N ILE A 55 6.01 -5.19 4.72
CA ILE A 55 4.65 -4.66 4.86
C ILE A 55 4.61 -3.23 4.32
N CYS A 56 3.60 -2.90 3.53
CA CYS A 56 3.40 -1.58 2.97
C CYS A 56 2.04 -1.01 3.38
N ILE A 57 2.04 0.25 3.83
CA ILE A 57 0.83 0.92 4.28
C ILE A 57 0.38 1.91 3.21
N ALA A 58 -0.83 1.73 2.72
CA ALA A 58 -1.48 2.61 1.76
C ALA A 58 -2.51 3.51 2.45
N THR A 59 -2.59 4.74 1.99
CA THR A 59 -3.66 5.67 2.34
C THR A 59 -4.40 6.06 1.09
N THR A 60 -5.69 6.31 1.21
CA THR A 60 -6.48 6.84 0.09
C THR A 60 -6.00 8.23 -0.31
N GLY A 61 -6.18 8.54 -1.57
CA GLY A 61 -5.84 9.83 -2.15
C GLY A 61 -6.98 10.84 -2.04
N LEU A 62 -6.90 11.90 -2.86
CA LEU A 62 -7.95 12.90 -2.96
C LEU A 62 -9.27 12.24 -3.41
N HIS A 63 -10.38 12.63 -2.80
CA HIS A 63 -11.70 12.04 -3.04
C HIS A 63 -11.76 10.53 -2.81
N ASN A 64 -10.99 10.02 -1.83
CA ASN A 64 -10.87 8.60 -1.50
C ASN A 64 -10.38 7.72 -2.67
N SER A 65 -9.70 8.33 -3.65
CA SER A 65 -9.15 7.59 -4.79
C SER A 65 -8.10 6.58 -4.35
N ILE A 66 -8.01 5.47 -5.07
CA ILE A 66 -6.94 4.50 -4.89
C ILE A 66 -5.67 5.10 -5.47
N GLY A 67 -4.69 5.35 -4.60
CA GLY A 67 -3.40 5.89 -5.03
C GLY A 67 -2.56 4.85 -5.81
N TRP A 68 -1.76 5.30 -6.75
CA TRP A 68 -0.85 4.44 -7.51
C TRP A 68 0.18 3.67 -6.66
N LYS A 69 0.44 4.10 -5.42
CA LYS A 69 1.24 3.32 -4.47
C LYS A 69 0.66 1.92 -4.22
N MET A 70 -0.67 1.78 -4.21
CA MET A 70 -1.32 0.48 -4.11
C MET A 70 -0.87 -0.44 -5.24
N ALA A 71 -0.90 0.05 -6.48
CA ALA A 71 -0.45 -0.71 -7.64
C ALA A 71 1.05 -1.09 -7.57
N GLU A 72 1.89 -0.18 -7.07
CA GLU A 72 3.32 -0.42 -6.86
C GLU A 72 3.56 -1.49 -5.77
N TYR A 73 2.77 -1.50 -4.69
CA TYR A 73 2.85 -2.50 -3.64
C TYR A 73 2.42 -3.88 -4.12
N VAL A 74 1.34 -3.94 -4.88
CA VAL A 74 0.88 -5.17 -5.55
C VAL A 74 1.93 -5.69 -6.52
N ALA A 75 2.49 -4.82 -7.39
CA ALA A 75 3.54 -5.19 -8.34
C ALA A 75 4.82 -5.71 -7.65
N ALA A 76 5.07 -5.27 -6.43
CA ALA A 76 6.17 -5.76 -5.60
C ALA A 76 5.77 -6.93 -4.70
N SER A 77 4.56 -7.47 -4.84
CA SER A 77 4.02 -8.61 -4.06
C SER A 77 4.14 -8.41 -2.56
N LYS A 78 3.80 -7.21 -2.06
CA LYS A 78 3.93 -6.86 -0.64
C LYS A 78 2.69 -7.23 0.15
N CYS A 79 2.84 -7.44 1.46
CA CYS A 79 1.72 -7.39 2.37
C CYS A 79 1.24 -5.94 2.46
N ILE A 80 -0.06 -5.73 2.32
CA ILE A 80 -0.64 -4.39 2.22
C ILE A 80 -1.64 -4.17 3.34
N ILE A 81 -1.51 -3.03 4.01
CA ILE A 81 -2.51 -2.52 4.95
C ILE A 81 -3.02 -1.19 4.37
N SER A 82 -4.32 -1.02 4.23
CA SER A 82 -4.92 0.14 3.57
C SER A 82 -6.13 0.68 4.33
N GLU A 83 -6.38 1.97 4.18
CA GLU A 83 -7.70 2.52 4.46
C GLU A 83 -8.75 1.83 3.58
N SER A 84 -10.03 1.94 3.96
CA SER A 84 -11.16 1.38 3.21
C SER A 84 -11.16 1.86 1.76
N LEU A 85 -11.20 0.92 0.82
CA LEU A 85 -11.23 1.25 -0.60
C LEU A 85 -12.66 1.55 -1.03
N GLN A 86 -12.89 2.74 -1.58
CA GLN A 86 -14.20 3.22 -1.99
C GLN A 86 -14.52 2.93 -3.48
N TYR A 87 -13.53 2.49 -4.24
CA TYR A 87 -13.68 2.22 -5.68
C TYR A 87 -13.35 0.77 -5.99
N ASN A 88 -14.14 0.20 -6.90
CA ASN A 88 -13.87 -1.13 -7.41
C ASN A 88 -12.67 -1.10 -8.37
N VAL A 89 -11.83 -2.10 -8.27
CA VAL A 89 -10.73 -2.35 -9.21
C VAL A 89 -11.03 -3.60 -10.04
N ALA A 90 -10.38 -3.73 -11.18
CA ALA A 90 -10.55 -4.89 -12.04
C ALA A 90 -10.15 -6.19 -11.32
N GLY A 91 -10.88 -7.27 -11.59
CA GLY A 91 -10.59 -8.57 -10.98
C GLY A 91 -11.00 -8.68 -9.51
N ASN A 92 -10.47 -9.68 -8.85
CA ASN A 92 -10.76 -10.02 -7.45
C ASN A 92 -9.69 -9.46 -6.50
N PHE A 93 -9.74 -8.16 -6.20
CA PHE A 93 -8.90 -7.55 -5.16
C PHE A 93 -9.69 -7.50 -3.85
N ILE A 94 -9.43 -8.46 -2.96
CA ILE A 94 -10.29 -8.79 -1.83
C ILE A 94 -9.63 -8.41 -0.51
N LYS A 95 -10.38 -7.72 0.34
CA LYS A 95 -10.04 -7.47 1.75
C LYS A 95 -9.84 -8.80 2.49
N GLY A 96 -8.80 -8.88 3.29
CA GLY A 96 -8.38 -10.08 4.01
C GLY A 96 -7.52 -11.05 3.18
N VAL A 97 -7.48 -10.88 1.85
CA VAL A 97 -6.68 -11.70 0.93
C VAL A 97 -5.54 -10.90 0.33
N ASN A 98 -5.83 -9.76 -0.30
CA ASN A 98 -4.85 -8.91 -0.95
C ASN A 98 -4.37 -7.76 -0.06
N TYR A 99 -5.18 -7.35 0.91
CA TYR A 99 -4.85 -6.32 1.89
C TYR A 99 -5.65 -6.48 3.18
N LEU A 100 -5.11 -6.00 4.28
CA LEU A 100 -5.86 -5.74 5.50
C LEU A 100 -6.38 -4.31 5.51
N GLU A 101 -7.57 -4.09 6.03
CA GLU A 101 -8.17 -2.77 6.16
C GLU A 101 -7.98 -2.23 7.58
N TYR A 102 -7.67 -0.95 7.68
CA TYR A 102 -7.69 -0.23 8.94
C TYR A 102 -8.60 0.99 8.86
N THR A 103 -9.21 1.34 9.99
CA THR A 103 -10.11 2.49 10.13
C THR A 103 -9.53 3.58 11.05
N ASP A 104 -8.64 3.18 11.93
CA ASP A 104 -8.01 4.02 12.95
C ASP A 104 -6.59 3.53 13.26
N VAL A 105 -5.91 4.23 14.17
CA VAL A 105 -4.53 3.93 14.53
C VAL A 105 -4.41 2.57 15.24
N GLU A 106 -5.37 2.21 16.07
CA GLU A 106 -5.34 0.94 16.81
C GLU A 106 -5.45 -0.24 15.86
N THR A 107 -6.40 -0.20 14.94
CA THR A 107 -6.57 -1.24 13.92
C THR A 107 -5.40 -1.29 12.94
N LEU A 108 -4.73 -0.16 12.67
CA LEU A 108 -3.51 -0.12 11.89
C LEU A 108 -2.39 -0.89 12.59
N ILE A 109 -2.10 -0.58 13.85
CA ILE A 109 -1.05 -1.24 14.63
C ILE A 109 -1.34 -2.73 14.78
N SER A 110 -2.58 -3.09 15.15
CA SER A 110 -2.97 -4.50 15.27
C SER A 110 -2.85 -5.27 13.97
N SER A 111 -3.13 -4.63 12.82
CA SER A 111 -2.94 -5.24 11.50
C SER A 111 -1.47 -5.50 11.16
N VAL A 112 -0.56 -4.63 11.61
CA VAL A 112 0.88 -4.87 11.44
C VAL A 112 1.31 -6.05 12.29
N HIS A 113 0.95 -6.08 13.58
CA HIS A 113 1.26 -7.22 14.46
C HIS A 113 0.69 -8.52 13.89
N LYS A 114 -0.56 -8.52 13.45
CA LYS A 114 -1.18 -9.71 12.83
C LYS A 114 -0.38 -10.26 11.66
N LEU A 115 0.18 -9.40 10.81
CA LEU A 115 1.04 -9.82 9.69
C LEU A 115 2.44 -10.25 10.12
N LEU A 116 2.92 -9.79 11.29
CA LEU A 116 4.21 -10.20 11.84
C LEU A 116 4.13 -11.52 12.60
N ASP A 117 2.96 -11.83 13.18
CA ASP A 117 2.75 -12.99 14.04
C ASP A 117 2.15 -14.21 13.29
N ASP A 118 1.61 -14.00 12.07
CA ASP A 118 0.94 -15.02 11.26
C ASP A 118 1.66 -15.18 9.90
N ASP A 119 2.61 -16.10 9.85
CA ASP A 119 3.39 -16.42 8.65
C ASP A 119 2.50 -16.89 7.49
N ASP A 120 1.44 -17.64 7.76
CA ASP A 120 0.53 -18.14 6.73
C ASP A 120 -0.23 -16.98 6.09
N LEU A 121 -0.76 -16.09 6.89
CA LEU A 121 -1.42 -14.87 6.40
C LEU A 121 -0.45 -14.01 5.58
N TYR A 122 0.77 -13.83 6.10
CA TYR A 122 1.81 -13.05 5.45
C TYR A 122 2.16 -13.61 4.06
N PHE A 123 2.51 -14.89 3.96
CA PHE A 123 2.89 -15.50 2.68
C PHE A 123 1.71 -15.63 1.72
N ASN A 124 0.52 -15.96 2.21
CA ASN A 124 -0.67 -16.08 1.38
C ASN A 124 -1.06 -14.73 0.76
N MET A 125 -0.93 -13.61 1.50
CA MET A 125 -1.17 -12.28 0.96
C MET A 125 -0.17 -11.91 -0.14
N GLN A 126 1.12 -12.21 0.05
CA GLN A 126 2.15 -11.96 -0.98
C GLN A 126 1.87 -12.77 -2.25
N ILE A 127 1.55 -14.05 -2.12
CA ILE A 127 1.21 -14.93 -3.24
C ILE A 127 -0.05 -14.40 -3.96
N SER A 128 -1.06 -13.99 -3.23
CA SER A 128 -2.30 -13.44 -3.78
C SER A 128 -2.04 -12.14 -4.55
N ASN A 129 -1.18 -11.25 -4.04
CA ASN A 129 -0.80 -10.02 -4.70
C ASN A 129 0.07 -10.27 -5.94
N TYR A 130 0.97 -11.26 -5.90
CA TYR A 130 1.71 -11.69 -7.08
C TYR A 130 0.78 -12.21 -8.19
N ARG A 131 -0.19 -13.07 -7.85
CA ARG A 131 -1.19 -13.60 -8.80
C ARG A 131 -2.04 -12.48 -9.37
N TYR A 132 -2.59 -11.61 -8.50
CA TYR A 132 -3.40 -10.48 -8.91
C TYR A 132 -2.63 -9.54 -9.86
N TYR A 133 -1.36 -9.24 -9.58
CA TYR A 133 -0.53 -8.45 -10.49
C TYR A 133 -0.48 -9.07 -11.88
N ASN A 134 -0.12 -10.35 -11.97
CA ASN A 134 0.04 -11.04 -13.25
C ASN A 134 -1.26 -11.19 -14.03
N GLU A 135 -2.39 -11.35 -13.34
CA GLU A 135 -3.69 -11.56 -13.97
C GLU A 135 -4.39 -10.26 -14.38
N TYR A 136 -4.27 -9.20 -13.59
CA TYR A 136 -5.10 -8.01 -13.74
C TYR A 136 -4.34 -6.69 -13.86
N LEU A 137 -3.17 -6.56 -13.25
CA LEU A 137 -2.51 -5.26 -13.11
C LEU A 137 -1.30 -5.09 -14.03
N ARG A 138 -0.63 -6.16 -14.39
CA ARG A 138 0.48 -6.12 -15.35
C ARG A 138 -0.02 -5.53 -16.68
N PRO A 139 0.71 -4.57 -17.29
CA PRO A 139 0.17 -3.77 -18.41
C PRO A 139 -0.36 -4.59 -19.59
N ASP A 140 0.30 -5.68 -19.94
CA ASP A 140 -0.15 -6.58 -21.01
C ASP A 140 -1.43 -7.34 -20.63
N SER A 141 -1.50 -7.89 -19.40
CA SER A 141 -2.70 -8.58 -18.89
C SER A 141 -3.88 -7.62 -18.76
N LEU A 142 -3.64 -6.41 -18.26
CA LEU A 142 -4.67 -5.37 -18.15
C LEU A 142 -5.24 -5.04 -19.53
N MET A 143 -4.38 -4.87 -20.55
CA MET A 143 -4.80 -4.56 -21.91
C MET A 143 -5.58 -5.73 -22.54
N LEU A 144 -5.10 -6.96 -22.37
CA LEU A 144 -5.80 -8.16 -22.87
C LEU A 144 -7.18 -8.31 -22.23
N ASN A 145 -7.30 -8.13 -20.93
CA ASN A 145 -8.56 -8.19 -20.21
C ASN A 145 -9.54 -7.09 -20.69
N LEU A 146 -9.04 -5.89 -20.97
CA LEU A 146 -9.85 -4.80 -21.50
C LEU A 146 -10.40 -5.15 -22.90
N ILE A 147 -9.53 -5.63 -23.80
CA ILE A 147 -9.91 -6.02 -25.16
C ILE A 147 -10.96 -7.17 -25.12
N ALA A 148 -10.75 -8.17 -24.25
CA ALA A 148 -11.69 -9.26 -24.10
C ALA A 148 -13.09 -8.78 -23.64
N LYS A 149 -13.13 -7.83 -22.68
CA LYS A 149 -14.40 -7.22 -22.25
C LYS A 149 -15.11 -6.47 -23.37
N VAL A 150 -14.39 -5.70 -24.18
CA VAL A 150 -14.97 -4.96 -25.30
C VAL A 150 -15.54 -5.93 -26.34
N LYS A 151 -14.82 -7.00 -26.68
CA LYS A 151 -15.29 -8.02 -27.64
C LYS A 151 -16.58 -8.72 -27.18
N ASN A 152 -16.78 -8.88 -25.88
CA ASN A 152 -17.99 -9.49 -25.33
C ASN A 152 -19.19 -8.53 -25.25
N LEU A 153 -19.00 -7.25 -25.56
CA LEU A 153 -20.04 -6.22 -25.58
C LEU A 153 -20.55 -5.91 -27.00
N ILE A 154 -19.89 -6.45 -28.02
CA ILE A 154 -20.24 -6.33 -29.45
C ILE A 154 -20.87 -7.63 -29.91
#